data_2c244c47f0dd0f81955b62dba84c9818
#
_entry.id   2c244c47f0dd0f81955b62dba84c9818
#
_cell.length_a   1.000
_cell.length_b   1.000
_cell.length_c   1.000
_cell.angle_alpha   90.00
_cell.angle_beta   90.00
_cell.angle_gamma   90.00
#
_symmetry.space_group_name_H-M   'P 1'
#
loop_
_entity.id
_entity.type
_entity.pdbx_description
1 polymer ?
#
loop_
_entity_poly.entity_id
_entity_poly.type
_entity_poly.pdbx_seq_one_letter_code
_entity_poly.pdbx_strand_id
1 'polypeptide(L)'
;MKSIIIPADKESIYWNEVVKKEARGIDDADFGEVQMTMGDTVITEKGITDKKRFYLPKSLADKFDGHTLWFTITEDEAYNTYRDIEEIL
;
A
#
# COMPACT_ATOMS: atom_id res chain seq x y z
N MET A 1 -7.23 -28.04 18.38
CA MET A 1 -7.55 -27.60 17.59
C MET A 1 -6.88 -27.41 16.61
N LYS A 2 -6.98 -27.25 15.94
CA LYS A 2 -6.34 -27.16 14.97
C LYS A 2 -5.74 -26.02 14.85
N SER A 3 -4.68 -26.02 14.72
CA SER A 3 -4.11 -24.89 14.48
C SER A 3 -4.40 -24.44 13.18
N ILE A 4 -4.69 -23.29 13.04
CA ILE A 4 -4.90 -22.77 11.80
C ILE A 4 -3.71 -22.11 11.38
N ILE A 5 -3.23 -22.52 10.27
CA ILE A 5 -2.13 -21.87 9.71
C ILE A 5 -2.66 -20.71 8.97
N ILE A 6 -2.42 -19.55 9.51
CA ILE A 6 -2.86 -18.37 8.86
C ILE A 6 -1.71 -17.82 8.09
N PRO A 7 -1.76 -17.79 6.81
CA PRO A 7 -0.67 -17.21 6.06
C PRO A 7 -0.54 -15.76 6.40
N ALA A 8 0.58 -15.20 6.17
CA ALA A 8 0.80 -13.80 6.40
C ALA A 8 0.13 -13.05 5.27
N ASP A 9 -1.16 -12.90 5.37
CA ASP A 9 -1.91 -12.27 4.33
C ASP A 9 -2.61 -11.05 4.88
N LYS A 10 -3.53 -10.52 4.12
CA LYS A 10 -4.16 -9.27 4.47
C LYS A 10 -4.90 -9.35 5.78
N GLU A 11 -5.29 -10.53 6.20
CA GLU A 11 -6.06 -10.63 7.44
C GLU A 11 -5.19 -10.53 8.67
N SER A 12 -3.88 -10.70 8.51
CA SER A 12 -3.00 -10.57 9.65
C SER A 12 -2.23 -9.26 9.61
N ILE A 13 -2.63 -8.32 8.75
CA ILE A 13 -1.96 -7.04 8.69
C ILE A 13 -2.51 -6.14 9.78
N TYR A 14 -1.61 -5.63 10.61
CA TYR A 14 -1.99 -4.69 11.65
C TYR A 14 -1.81 -3.29 11.06
N TRP A 15 -2.92 -2.69 10.69
CA TRP A 15 -2.91 -1.47 9.91
C TRP A 15 -2.28 -0.27 10.61
N ASN A 16 -2.26 -0.30 11.94
CA ASN A 16 -1.61 0.79 12.65
C ASN A 16 -0.08 0.67 12.63
N GLU A 17 0.44 -0.42 12.13
CA GLU A 17 1.89 -0.60 12.08
C GLU A 17 2.50 -0.32 10.73
N VAL A 18 1.67 -0.05 9.72
CA VAL A 18 2.20 0.14 8.38
C VAL A 18 2.56 1.60 8.10
N VAL A 19 2.14 2.52 8.95
CA VAL A 19 2.42 3.93 8.73
C VAL A 19 3.93 4.16 8.76
N LYS A 20 4.41 4.93 7.80
CA LYS A 20 5.81 5.25 7.59
C LYS A 20 6.63 4.08 7.05
N LYS A 21 5.98 3.01 6.66
CA LYS A 21 6.66 1.89 6.03
C LYS A 21 6.52 2.00 4.52
N GLU A 22 7.35 1.25 3.81
CA GLU A 22 7.30 1.26 2.36
C GLU A 22 6.05 0.59 1.85
N ALA A 23 5.59 1.05 0.69
CA ALA A 23 4.49 0.39 -0.02
C ALA A 23 5.01 0.01 -1.40
N ARG A 24 4.85 -1.25 -1.77
CA ARG A 24 5.31 -1.73 -3.06
C ARG A 24 4.27 -2.62 -3.68
N GLY A 25 4.39 -2.81 -4.98
CA GLY A 25 3.43 -3.60 -5.72
C GLY A 25 4.10 -4.69 -6.51
N ILE A 26 3.40 -5.16 -7.54
CA ILE A 26 3.88 -6.23 -8.39
C ILE A 26 5.16 -5.77 -9.09
N ASP A 27 6.12 -6.69 -9.21
CA ASP A 27 7.42 -6.43 -9.81
C ASP A 27 8.16 -5.32 -9.07
N ASP A 28 7.89 -5.27 -7.75
CA ASP A 28 8.62 -4.34 -6.88
C ASP A 28 8.32 -2.89 -7.22
N ALA A 29 7.16 -2.62 -7.76
CA ALA A 29 6.76 -1.24 -8.04
C ALA A 29 6.82 -0.43 -6.75
N ASP A 30 7.30 0.79 -6.86
CA ASP A 30 7.53 1.65 -5.71
C ASP A 30 6.37 2.62 -5.57
N PHE A 31 5.58 2.47 -4.51
CA PHE A 31 4.47 3.37 -4.25
C PHE A 31 4.77 4.36 -3.13
N GLY A 32 6.02 4.39 -2.68
CA GLY A 32 6.42 5.36 -1.69
C GLY A 32 6.22 4.88 -0.26
N GLU A 33 5.96 5.83 0.60
CA GLU A 33 5.83 5.57 2.03
C GLU A 33 4.38 5.73 2.46
N VAL A 34 3.92 4.84 3.31
CA VAL A 34 2.56 4.92 3.83
C VAL A 34 2.47 6.13 4.75
N GLN A 35 1.56 7.04 4.46
CA GLN A 35 1.36 8.22 5.27
C GLN A 35 0.29 8.01 6.32
N MET A 36 -0.78 7.33 5.94
CA MET A 36 -1.87 7.05 6.85
C MET A 36 -2.80 6.03 6.24
N THR A 37 -3.67 5.47 7.04
CA THR A 37 -4.78 4.67 6.54
C THR A 37 -6.05 5.39 6.91
N MET A 38 -7.04 5.27 6.06
CA MET A 38 -8.31 5.92 6.28
C MET A 38 -9.39 5.02 5.72
N GLY A 39 -10.21 4.47 6.61
CA GLY A 39 -11.24 3.54 6.15
C GLY A 39 -10.62 2.36 5.43
N ASP A 40 -11.03 2.13 4.21
CA ASP A 40 -10.54 1.03 3.40
C ASP A 40 -9.36 1.41 2.53
N THR A 41 -8.74 2.54 2.78
CA THR A 41 -7.73 3.10 1.90
C THR A 41 -6.42 3.28 2.64
N VAL A 42 -5.33 3.01 1.92
CA VAL A 42 -3.97 3.29 2.39
C VAL A 42 -3.46 4.44 1.53
N ILE A 43 -3.03 5.51 2.17
CA ILE A 43 -2.54 6.68 1.45
C ILE A 43 -1.03 6.66 1.51
N THR A 44 -0.39 6.64 0.35
CA THR A 44 1.06 6.63 0.26
C THR A 44 1.55 7.83 -0.53
N GLU A 45 2.82 8.17 -0.34
CA GLU A 45 3.39 9.31 -1.00
C GLU A 45 4.80 8.97 -1.42
N LYS A 46 5.16 9.34 -2.63
CA LYS A 46 6.45 9.03 -3.22
C LYS A 46 7.05 10.30 -3.78
N GLY A 47 8.36 10.47 -3.62
CA GLY A 47 9.06 11.60 -4.18
C GLY A 47 9.30 12.69 -3.16
N ILE A 48 10.24 13.58 -3.46
CA ILE A 48 10.59 14.66 -2.57
C ILE A 48 10.05 15.98 -3.07
N THR A 49 10.33 16.34 -4.30
CA THR A 49 9.84 17.59 -4.85
C THR A 49 8.61 17.38 -5.71
N ASP A 50 8.65 16.35 -6.54
CA ASP A 50 7.52 16.06 -7.41
C ASP A 50 6.77 14.90 -6.80
N LYS A 51 6.01 15.18 -5.78
CA LYS A 51 5.36 14.13 -5.01
C LYS A 51 4.19 13.52 -5.73
N LYS A 52 4.09 12.21 -5.62
CA LYS A 52 2.96 11.46 -6.15
C LYS A 52 2.27 10.82 -4.97
N ARG A 53 0.96 10.95 -4.91
CA ARG A 53 0.19 10.37 -3.82
C ARG A 53 -0.73 9.32 -4.39
N PHE A 54 -0.81 8.18 -3.72
CA PHE A 54 -1.67 7.09 -4.14
C PHE A 54 -2.67 6.77 -3.06
N TYR A 55 -3.87 6.40 -3.48
CA TYR A 55 -4.95 5.97 -2.61
C TYR A 55 -5.21 4.51 -2.91
N LEU A 56 -4.57 3.63 -2.17
CA LEU A 56 -4.54 2.21 -2.49
C LEU A 56 -5.55 1.47 -1.62
N PRO A 57 -6.40 0.63 -2.22
CA PRO A 57 -7.39 -0.09 -1.42
C PRO A 57 -6.71 -1.09 -0.50
N LYS A 58 -7.14 -1.14 0.74
CA LYS A 58 -6.62 -2.15 1.67
C LYS A 58 -6.89 -3.56 1.15
N SER A 59 -7.99 -3.72 0.42
CA SER A 59 -8.35 -5.04 -0.08
C SER A 59 -7.32 -5.61 -1.05
N LEU A 60 -6.48 -4.75 -1.62
CA LEU A 60 -5.46 -5.21 -2.55
C LEU A 60 -4.10 -5.36 -1.88
N ALA A 61 -4.03 -5.15 -0.59
CA ALA A 61 -2.81 -5.41 0.15
C ALA A 61 -2.68 -6.92 0.35
N ASP A 62 -1.49 -7.44 0.11
CA ASP A 62 -1.24 -8.86 0.17
C ASP A 62 -0.63 -9.26 1.49
N LYS A 63 0.39 -8.53 1.93
CA LYS A 63 1.06 -8.87 3.17
C LYS A 63 1.87 -7.69 3.65
N PHE A 64 2.24 -7.75 4.91
CA PHE A 64 3.15 -6.78 5.49
C PHE A 64 4.24 -7.57 6.19
N ASP A 65 5.48 -7.36 5.78
CA ASP A 65 6.60 -8.13 6.31
C ASP A 65 7.39 -7.39 7.39
N GLY A 66 6.83 -6.30 7.91
CA GLY A 66 7.49 -5.52 8.94
C GLY A 66 8.25 -4.34 8.37
N HIS A 67 8.60 -4.38 7.11
CA HIS A 67 9.30 -3.29 6.43
C HIS A 67 8.48 -2.75 5.29
N THR A 68 7.76 -3.59 4.59
CA THR A 68 7.09 -3.23 3.36
C THR A 68 5.69 -3.78 3.34
N LEU A 69 4.75 -2.94 2.96
CA LEU A 69 3.38 -3.35 2.72
C LEU A 69 3.27 -3.63 1.22
N TRP A 70 2.93 -4.87 0.89
CA TRP A 70 2.91 -5.34 -0.48
C TRP A 70 1.50 -5.38 -1.02
N PHE A 71 1.33 -4.82 -2.20
CA PHE A 71 0.03 -4.78 -2.86
C PHE A 71 0.05 -5.60 -4.13
N THR A 72 -1.09 -6.13 -4.50
CA THR A 72 -1.23 -6.87 -5.77
C THR A 72 -1.68 -5.89 -6.85
N ILE A 73 -0.90 -4.86 -7.03
CA ILE A 73 -1.19 -3.77 -7.96
C ILE A 73 0.06 -3.54 -8.78
N THR A 74 -0.11 -3.39 -10.08
CA THR A 74 1.03 -3.04 -10.93
C THR A 74 1.28 -1.54 -10.88
N GLU A 75 2.45 -1.13 -11.36
CA GLU A 75 2.76 0.28 -11.41
C GLU A 75 1.76 1.01 -12.30
N ASP A 76 1.42 0.42 -13.43
CA ASP A 76 0.46 1.05 -14.34
C ASP A 76 -0.89 1.23 -13.69
N GLU A 77 -1.34 0.23 -12.95
CA GLU A 77 -2.62 0.35 -12.26
C GLU A 77 -2.61 1.45 -11.23
N ALA A 78 -1.50 1.57 -10.51
CA ALA A 78 -1.40 2.60 -9.49
C ALA A 78 -1.48 3.99 -10.11
N TYR A 79 -0.73 4.20 -11.19
CA TYR A 79 -0.72 5.51 -11.81
C TYR A 79 -2.02 5.82 -12.55
N ASN A 80 -2.67 4.81 -13.11
CA ASN A 80 -3.88 5.08 -13.89
C ASN A 80 -5.14 5.12 -13.05
N THR A 81 -5.15 4.40 -11.94
CA THR A 81 -6.40 4.23 -11.20
C THR A 81 -6.35 4.82 -9.81
N TYR A 82 -5.19 4.74 -9.15
CA TYR A 82 -5.12 5.04 -7.73
C TYR A 82 -4.32 6.29 -7.39
N ARG A 83 -3.79 6.97 -8.38
CA ARG A 83 -3.04 8.18 -8.10
C ARG A 83 -3.99 9.34 -7.83
N ASP A 84 -3.56 10.21 -6.90
CA ASP A 84 -4.32 11.40 -6.60
C ASP A 84 -4.21 12.35 -7.79
N ILE A 85 -5.29 12.54 -8.52
CA ILE A 85 -5.24 13.35 -9.71
C ILE A 85 -5.41 14.82 -9.42
N GLU A 86 -5.70 15.18 -8.18
CA GLU A 86 -5.87 16.59 -7.87
C GLU A 86 -4.55 17.34 -8.00
N GLU A 87 -3.44 16.65 -7.87
CA GLU A 87 -2.18 17.33 -8.01
C GLU A 87 -1.92 17.77 -9.44
N ILE A 88 -2.74 17.35 -10.36
CA ILE A 88 -2.58 17.73 -11.74
C ILE A 88 -3.25 19.06 -12.03
N LEU A 89 -4.16 19.41 -11.18
CA LEU A 89 -4.90 20.66 -11.36
C LEU A 89 -4.12 21.85 -10.80
#